data_e681637c1b5d24329c7536a2f6b4e6ce
#
_entry.id   e681637c1b5d24329c7536a2f6b4e6ce
#
_cell.length_a   1.000
_cell.length_b   1.000
_cell.length_c   1.000
_cell.angle_alpha   90.00
_cell.angle_beta   90.00
_cell.angle_gamma   90.00
#
_symmetry.space_group_name_H-M   'P 1'
#
loop_
_entity.id
_entity.type
_entity.pdbx_description
1 polymer ?
#
loop_
_entity_poly.entity_id
_entity_poly.type
_entity_poly.pdbx_seq_one_letter_code
_entity_poly.pdbx_strand_id
1 'polypeptide(L)'
;MGLAGRLAEARAGALVGREPERAVLDRMLSGAADAPLVAYMHGPGGIGKSSLVRYAARQAELTGRRVVHVDGRFLDADPRRLEETAAPACAEPGAVLLIDTFEQCQPLEAWLRETFLLRLADHAIVVVASRVAPDAEWSLDPGWAQLFTALAVRPLDAAQSHALLAARGVPAEQRGVFVAFAGGSPLALSLAASVPAAPGAPWEPTGDVLRTLVERLVGDLPGAVHRRALEVVAQAYVTREPLLRAVLGDEETDKVFSWLRQLPYIEATPEGLHPHDAVRATLEADLRWRDPERYDDVRARISLAGLHAVRGAAEVDVLLRVAEWMFLFRNQGGPDDLYNYRTHPHIEDTPLRAEDVPGVLRMAEEAEGPASAAAVAHWVRRQPEAFRVHRYAGSSAPASFMAILRLDAPLPEDRAEDPVIAAVWDLVEAAA
;
A
#
# COMPACT_ATOMS: atom_id res chain seq x y z
N MET A 1 24.42 -32.03 10.42
CA MET A 1 23.61 -30.80 10.59
C MET A 1 22.25 -31.18 11.18
N GLY A 2 21.89 -30.66 12.35
CA GLY A 2 20.61 -30.96 13.02
C GLY A 2 19.43 -30.23 12.38
N LEU A 3 18.20 -30.48 12.87
CA LEU A 3 16.94 -29.89 12.35
C LEU A 3 17.01 -28.36 12.31
N ALA A 4 17.53 -27.71 13.36
CA ALA A 4 17.67 -26.26 13.44
C ALA A 4 18.55 -25.68 12.31
N GLY A 5 19.68 -26.30 12.00
CA GLY A 5 20.57 -25.88 10.92
C GLY A 5 19.94 -26.04 9.53
N ARG A 6 19.24 -27.17 9.29
CA ARG A 6 18.52 -27.38 8.02
C ARG A 6 17.38 -26.38 7.84
N LEU A 7 16.66 -26.04 8.92
CA LEU A 7 15.60 -25.06 8.89
C LEU A 7 16.13 -23.64 8.62
N ALA A 8 17.26 -23.28 9.26
CA ALA A 8 17.92 -21.99 9.03
C ALA A 8 18.38 -21.84 7.56
N GLU A 9 18.99 -22.90 7.02
CA GLU A 9 19.43 -22.95 5.62
C GLU A 9 18.26 -22.83 4.62
N ALA A 10 17.18 -23.60 4.85
CA ALA A 10 15.97 -23.52 4.04
C ALA A 10 15.31 -22.13 4.08
N ARG A 11 15.29 -21.49 5.24
CA ARG A 11 14.75 -20.13 5.42
C ARG A 11 15.63 -19.07 4.77
N ALA A 12 16.95 -19.20 4.83
CA ALA A 12 17.88 -18.29 4.16
C ALA A 12 17.78 -18.39 2.64
N GLY A 13 17.66 -19.62 2.10
CA GLY A 13 17.49 -19.87 0.66
C GLY A 13 16.12 -19.43 0.12
N ALA A 14 15.12 -19.25 0.98
CA ALA A 14 13.78 -18.80 0.60
C ALA A 14 13.64 -17.25 0.51
N LEU A 15 14.69 -16.49 0.84
CA LEU A 15 14.69 -15.03 0.72
C LEU A 15 14.87 -14.63 -0.75
N VAL A 16 13.80 -14.12 -1.36
CA VAL A 16 13.78 -13.65 -2.74
C VAL A 16 13.80 -12.13 -2.76
N GLY A 17 14.59 -11.53 -3.65
CA GLY A 17 14.76 -10.08 -3.72
C GLY A 17 15.56 -9.54 -2.54
N ARG A 18 15.36 -8.28 -2.23
CA ARG A 18 16.00 -7.62 -1.08
C ARG A 18 17.49 -7.37 -1.26
N GLU A 19 17.96 -7.31 -2.50
CA GLU A 19 19.36 -7.07 -2.82
C GLU A 19 19.88 -5.76 -2.17
N PRO A 20 19.14 -4.62 -2.19
CA PRO A 20 19.60 -3.38 -1.55
C PRO A 20 19.76 -3.53 -0.03
N GLU A 21 18.76 -4.12 0.63
CA GLU A 21 18.78 -4.30 2.09
C GLU A 21 19.88 -5.29 2.49
N ARG A 22 20.04 -6.37 1.74
CA ARG A 22 21.11 -7.36 1.95
C ARG A 22 22.49 -6.74 1.77
N ALA A 23 22.68 -5.92 0.73
CA ALA A 23 23.96 -5.25 0.49
C ALA A 23 24.39 -4.35 1.67
N VAL A 24 23.45 -3.65 2.30
CA VAL A 24 23.71 -2.87 3.50
C VAL A 24 24.13 -3.75 4.66
N LEU A 25 23.38 -4.82 4.94
CA LEU A 25 23.65 -5.76 6.02
C LEU A 25 25.03 -6.47 5.82
N ASP A 26 25.34 -6.88 4.59
CA ASP A 26 26.61 -7.52 4.25
C ASP A 26 27.81 -6.56 4.45
N ARG A 27 27.67 -5.28 4.08
CA ARG A 27 28.69 -4.26 4.33
C ARG A 27 28.92 -4.05 5.83
N MET A 28 27.86 -3.97 6.64
CA MET A 28 27.97 -3.87 8.10
C MET A 28 28.71 -5.07 8.66
N LEU A 29 28.30 -6.28 8.29
CA LEU A 29 28.86 -7.53 8.80
C LEU A 29 30.29 -7.79 8.37
N SER A 30 30.70 -7.26 7.18
CA SER A 30 32.08 -7.30 6.73
C SER A 30 33.02 -6.36 7.50
N GLY A 31 32.47 -5.42 8.27
CA GLY A 31 33.27 -4.42 9.00
C GLY A 31 33.86 -3.35 8.10
N ALA A 32 33.23 -3.03 6.96
CA ALA A 32 33.68 -1.94 6.09
C ALA A 32 33.72 -0.61 6.85
N ALA A 33 34.79 0.15 6.70
CA ALA A 33 35.06 1.34 7.51
C ALA A 33 34.00 2.45 7.39
N ASP A 34 33.27 2.46 6.27
CA ASP A 34 32.20 3.42 5.97
C ASP A 34 30.79 2.82 6.17
N ALA A 35 30.69 1.60 6.72
CA ALA A 35 29.42 0.97 6.98
C ALA A 35 28.80 1.48 8.28
N PRO A 36 27.48 1.67 8.33
CA PRO A 36 26.80 1.99 9.57
C PRO A 36 26.94 0.83 10.59
N LEU A 37 26.84 1.16 11.86
CA LEU A 37 26.85 0.16 12.94
C LEU A 37 25.41 -0.21 13.38
N VAL A 38 24.45 0.64 13.11
CA VAL A 38 23.04 0.45 13.45
C VAL A 38 22.17 0.53 12.17
N ALA A 39 21.48 -0.55 11.86
CA ALA A 39 20.46 -0.58 10.82
C ALA A 39 19.06 -0.74 11.45
N TYR A 40 18.18 0.20 11.15
CA TYR A 40 16.77 0.15 11.59
C TYR A 40 15.88 -0.14 10.39
N MET A 41 15.43 -1.38 10.30
CA MET A 41 14.51 -1.83 9.25
C MET A 41 13.07 -1.60 9.67
N HIS A 42 12.32 -0.85 8.88
CA HIS A 42 10.91 -0.58 9.19
C HIS A 42 10.00 -0.86 8.01
N GLY A 43 8.70 -1.06 8.29
CA GLY A 43 7.69 -1.32 7.27
C GLY A 43 6.59 -2.26 7.76
N PRO A 44 5.55 -2.50 6.94
CA PRO A 44 4.36 -3.21 7.35
C PRO A 44 4.62 -4.66 7.81
N GLY A 45 3.63 -5.22 8.53
CA GLY A 45 3.63 -6.64 8.90
C GLY A 45 3.74 -7.54 7.67
N GLY A 46 4.48 -8.63 7.78
CA GLY A 46 4.61 -9.59 6.67
C GLY A 46 5.46 -9.16 5.49
N ILE A 47 6.08 -7.96 5.53
CA ILE A 47 6.92 -7.43 4.44
C ILE A 47 8.28 -8.14 4.31
N GLY A 48 8.69 -8.92 5.30
CA GLY A 48 9.93 -9.70 5.24
C GLY A 48 11.04 -9.23 6.18
N LYS A 49 10.83 -8.29 7.10
CA LYS A 49 11.83 -7.80 8.08
C LYS A 49 12.48 -8.92 8.88
N SER A 50 11.68 -9.80 9.49
CA SER A 50 12.18 -10.96 10.24
C SER A 50 12.96 -11.95 9.36
N SER A 51 12.74 -11.95 8.05
CA SER A 51 13.54 -12.76 7.12
C SER A 51 14.92 -12.13 6.90
N LEU A 52 14.99 -10.79 6.82
CA LEU A 52 16.25 -10.04 6.77
C LEU A 52 17.03 -10.16 8.10
N VAL A 53 16.34 -10.13 9.26
CA VAL A 53 16.98 -10.39 10.56
C VAL A 53 17.61 -11.78 10.59
N ARG A 54 16.90 -12.82 10.12
CA ARG A 54 17.45 -14.18 10.02
C ARG A 54 18.59 -14.28 9.02
N TYR A 55 18.51 -13.54 7.92
CA TYR A 55 19.62 -13.43 6.97
C TYR A 55 20.87 -12.85 7.64
N ALA A 56 20.72 -11.71 8.35
CA ALA A 56 21.82 -11.07 9.07
C ALA A 56 22.42 -12.01 10.14
N ALA A 57 21.57 -12.72 10.89
CA ALA A 57 22.01 -13.74 11.85
C ALA A 57 22.90 -14.80 11.17
N ARG A 58 22.44 -15.34 10.06
CA ARG A 58 23.18 -16.39 9.34
C ARG A 58 24.51 -15.88 8.78
N GLN A 59 24.54 -14.68 8.21
CA GLN A 59 25.79 -14.08 7.71
C GLN A 59 26.77 -13.82 8.86
N ALA A 60 26.29 -13.30 9.99
CA ALA A 60 27.11 -13.09 11.18
C ALA A 60 27.73 -14.40 11.71
N GLU A 61 26.93 -15.48 11.81
CA GLU A 61 27.41 -16.79 12.19
C GLU A 61 28.50 -17.34 11.24
N LEU A 62 28.32 -17.14 9.92
CA LEU A 62 29.30 -17.57 8.91
C LEU A 62 30.62 -16.81 9.01
N THR A 63 30.60 -15.58 9.52
CA THR A 63 31.80 -14.79 9.80
C THR A 63 32.36 -15.00 11.21
N GLY A 64 31.79 -15.95 11.98
CA GLY A 64 32.24 -16.28 13.34
C GLY A 64 31.87 -15.26 14.41
N ARG A 65 30.96 -14.32 14.11
CA ARG A 65 30.51 -13.31 15.07
C ARG A 65 29.49 -13.90 16.05
N ARG A 66 29.53 -13.43 17.27
CA ARG A 66 28.50 -13.76 18.28
C ARG A 66 27.18 -13.09 17.89
N VAL A 67 26.13 -13.86 17.76
CA VAL A 67 24.78 -13.36 17.51
C VAL A 67 23.96 -13.38 18.80
N VAL A 68 23.36 -12.24 19.13
CA VAL A 68 22.42 -12.06 20.24
C VAL A 68 21.07 -11.68 19.67
N HIS A 69 20.06 -12.49 19.95
CA HIS A 69 18.70 -12.28 19.42
C HIS A 69 17.77 -11.83 20.53
N VAL A 70 17.11 -10.70 20.30
CA VAL A 70 16.11 -10.11 21.19
C VAL A 70 14.79 -10.05 20.43
N ASP A 71 13.72 -10.58 21.00
CA ASP A 71 12.37 -10.50 20.45
C ASP A 71 11.54 -9.58 21.33
N GLY A 72 11.12 -8.45 20.79
CA GLY A 72 10.36 -7.42 21.49
C GLY A 72 9.05 -7.93 22.13
N ARG A 73 8.48 -9.01 21.59
CA ARG A 73 7.24 -9.62 22.13
C ARG A 73 7.38 -10.13 23.56
N PHE A 74 8.60 -10.41 24.01
CA PHE A 74 8.87 -11.00 25.32
C PHE A 74 9.51 -10.03 26.31
N LEU A 75 9.61 -8.73 25.95
CA LEU A 75 10.30 -7.74 26.77
C LEU A 75 9.36 -6.90 27.65
N ASP A 76 8.04 -6.89 27.38
CA ASP A 76 7.04 -6.05 28.06
C ASP A 76 7.43 -4.55 28.12
N ALA A 77 8.22 -4.08 27.15
CA ALA A 77 8.85 -2.75 27.13
C ALA A 77 9.64 -2.42 28.43
N ASP A 78 10.24 -3.43 29.08
CA ASP A 78 11.08 -3.27 30.26
C ASP A 78 12.57 -3.15 29.87
N PRO A 79 13.24 -2.02 30.16
CA PRO A 79 14.66 -1.84 29.88
C PRO A 79 15.54 -2.93 30.49
N ARG A 80 15.23 -3.41 31.70
CA ARG A 80 16.04 -4.42 32.39
C ARG A 80 16.02 -5.75 31.64
N ARG A 81 14.86 -6.17 31.12
CA ARG A 81 14.75 -7.41 30.35
C ARG A 81 15.55 -7.34 29.04
N LEU A 82 15.54 -6.16 28.40
CA LEU A 82 16.37 -5.95 27.23
C LEU A 82 17.86 -6.03 27.60
N GLU A 83 18.29 -5.37 28.67
CA GLU A 83 19.68 -5.42 29.16
C GLU A 83 20.12 -6.87 29.48
N GLU A 84 19.32 -7.61 30.20
CA GLU A 84 19.63 -9.01 30.58
C GLU A 84 19.76 -9.90 29.33
N THR A 85 18.83 -9.77 28.38
CA THR A 85 18.83 -10.57 27.15
C THR A 85 20.00 -10.19 26.24
N ALA A 86 20.33 -8.91 26.16
CA ALA A 86 21.39 -8.37 25.29
C ALA A 86 22.77 -8.32 25.96
N ALA A 87 22.90 -8.69 27.23
CA ALA A 87 24.18 -8.66 28.00
C ALA A 87 25.37 -9.28 27.24
N PRO A 88 25.25 -10.40 26.50
CA PRO A 88 26.37 -10.94 25.74
C PRO A 88 26.89 -9.99 24.64
N ALA A 89 26.03 -9.14 24.08
CA ALA A 89 26.45 -8.14 23.09
C ALA A 89 27.24 -6.97 23.71
N CYS A 90 27.04 -6.70 25.01
CA CYS A 90 27.82 -5.72 25.76
C CYS A 90 29.20 -6.28 26.18
N ALA A 91 29.35 -7.59 26.24
CA ALA A 91 30.57 -8.25 26.76
C ALA A 91 31.55 -8.65 25.63
N GLU A 92 31.06 -8.92 24.43
CA GLU A 92 31.88 -9.50 23.34
C GLU A 92 32.07 -8.50 22.18
N PRO A 93 33.33 -8.07 21.89
CA PRO A 93 33.61 -7.20 20.78
C PRO A 93 33.19 -7.80 19.43
N GLY A 94 32.59 -6.97 18.56
CA GLY A 94 32.13 -7.41 17.26
C GLY A 94 30.86 -8.27 17.28
N ALA A 95 30.19 -8.39 18.42
CA ALA A 95 28.90 -9.07 18.51
C ALA A 95 27.83 -8.42 17.61
N VAL A 96 26.85 -9.21 17.20
CA VAL A 96 25.71 -8.74 16.41
C VAL A 96 24.44 -8.86 17.25
N LEU A 97 23.86 -7.72 17.58
CA LEU A 97 22.59 -7.61 18.31
C LEU A 97 21.45 -7.46 17.30
N LEU A 98 20.53 -8.40 17.31
CA LEU A 98 19.35 -8.42 16.45
C LEU A 98 18.11 -8.23 17.33
N ILE A 99 17.38 -7.14 17.10
CA ILE A 99 16.13 -6.84 17.84
C ILE A 99 14.98 -6.93 16.84
N ASP A 100 14.17 -7.97 16.94
CA ASP A 100 12.99 -8.16 16.09
C ASP A 100 11.71 -7.75 16.84
N THR A 101 10.69 -7.31 16.10
CA THR A 101 9.38 -6.88 16.64
C THR A 101 9.51 -5.71 17.63
N PHE A 102 10.40 -4.77 17.33
CA PHE A 102 10.70 -3.65 18.23
C PHE A 102 9.51 -2.71 18.43
N GLU A 103 8.51 -2.71 17.56
CA GLU A 103 7.26 -1.96 17.76
C GLU A 103 6.57 -2.26 19.11
N GLN A 104 6.79 -3.41 19.71
CA GLN A 104 6.29 -3.75 21.05
C GLN A 104 7.09 -3.04 22.16
N CYS A 105 8.27 -2.57 21.84
CA CYS A 105 9.18 -1.87 22.74
C CYS A 105 9.43 -0.41 22.28
N GLN A 106 8.61 0.13 21.40
CA GLN A 106 8.78 1.48 20.84
C GLN A 106 9.00 2.56 21.91
N PRO A 107 8.33 2.55 23.09
CA PRO A 107 8.60 3.52 24.16
C PRO A 107 10.05 3.50 24.69
N LEU A 108 10.80 2.44 24.44
CA LEU A 108 12.22 2.32 24.84
C LEU A 108 13.19 2.92 23.80
N GLU A 109 12.72 3.45 22.66
CA GLU A 109 13.60 3.85 21.57
C GLU A 109 14.61 4.92 21.98
N ALA A 110 14.16 5.96 22.66
CA ALA A 110 15.05 7.01 23.18
C ALA A 110 16.07 6.44 24.16
N TRP A 111 15.65 5.59 25.10
CA TRP A 111 16.56 4.93 26.05
C TRP A 111 17.51 3.97 25.32
N LEU A 112 17.06 3.22 24.33
CA LEU A 112 17.89 2.37 23.49
C LEU A 112 19.03 3.20 22.88
N ARG A 113 18.70 4.32 22.21
CA ARG A 113 19.63 5.21 21.54
C ARG A 113 20.61 5.89 22.52
N GLU A 114 20.07 6.55 23.56
CA GLU A 114 20.83 7.45 24.43
C GLU A 114 21.58 6.71 25.55
N THR A 115 21.18 5.49 25.87
CA THR A 115 21.72 4.81 27.05
C THR A 115 22.27 3.43 26.73
N PHE A 116 21.47 2.56 26.10
CA PHE A 116 21.84 1.17 25.99
C PHE A 116 22.89 0.92 24.92
N LEU A 117 22.73 1.46 23.71
CA LEU A 117 23.66 1.22 22.61
C LEU A 117 25.08 1.75 22.90
N LEU A 118 25.21 2.77 23.73
CA LEU A 118 26.52 3.32 24.14
C LEU A 118 27.31 2.37 25.08
N ARG A 119 26.68 1.32 25.55
CA ARG A 119 27.29 0.32 26.45
C ARG A 119 27.69 -0.96 25.73
N LEU A 120 27.40 -1.06 24.43
CA LEU A 120 27.80 -2.22 23.64
C LEU A 120 29.33 -2.30 23.52
N ALA A 121 29.83 -3.51 23.37
CA ALA A 121 31.26 -3.73 23.15
C ALA A 121 31.73 -3.14 21.81
N ASP A 122 33.03 -2.91 21.68
CA ASP A 122 33.64 -2.33 20.49
C ASP A 122 33.26 -3.10 19.23
N HIS A 123 32.99 -2.36 18.15
CA HIS A 123 32.58 -2.92 16.84
C HIS A 123 31.33 -3.78 16.84
N ALA A 124 30.48 -3.65 17.86
CA ALA A 124 29.16 -4.27 17.86
C ALA A 124 28.30 -3.74 16.72
N ILE A 125 27.52 -4.63 16.11
CA ILE A 125 26.57 -4.29 15.02
C ILE A 125 25.16 -4.50 15.56
N VAL A 126 24.27 -3.54 15.26
CA VAL A 126 22.88 -3.62 15.71
C VAL A 126 21.93 -3.60 14.50
N VAL A 127 20.98 -4.53 14.49
CA VAL A 127 19.92 -4.58 13.50
C VAL A 127 18.59 -4.58 14.23
N VAL A 128 17.82 -3.51 14.06
CA VAL A 128 16.47 -3.37 14.63
C VAL A 128 15.45 -3.62 13.53
N ALA A 129 14.42 -4.38 13.82
CA ALA A 129 13.27 -4.56 12.92
C ALA A 129 11.98 -4.15 13.65
N SER A 130 11.27 -3.17 13.09
CA SER A 130 10.04 -2.61 13.65
C SER A 130 8.98 -2.42 12.56
N ARG A 131 7.71 -2.38 12.94
CA ARG A 131 6.64 -1.91 12.04
C ARG A 131 6.65 -0.39 11.93
N VAL A 132 7.09 0.29 12.96
CA VAL A 132 7.12 1.75 13.09
C VAL A 132 8.45 2.28 12.56
N ALA A 133 8.43 3.42 11.88
CA ALA A 133 9.65 4.12 11.45
C ALA A 133 10.43 4.62 12.68
N PRO A 134 11.76 4.72 12.58
CA PRO A 134 12.59 5.26 13.65
C PRO A 134 12.27 6.73 13.94
N ASP A 135 12.52 7.15 15.17
CA ASP A 135 12.44 8.56 15.57
C ASP A 135 13.37 9.42 14.72
N ALA A 136 12.97 10.64 14.43
CA ALA A 136 13.76 11.61 13.67
C ALA A 136 15.11 11.94 14.34
N GLU A 137 15.19 11.83 15.66
CA GLU A 137 16.41 12.08 16.44
C GLU A 137 17.61 11.23 16.01
N TRP A 138 17.39 10.04 15.47
CA TRP A 138 18.46 9.21 14.90
C TRP A 138 19.21 9.91 13.76
N SER A 139 18.51 10.73 12.98
CA SER A 139 19.07 11.43 11.82
C SER A 139 19.44 12.88 12.13
N LEU A 140 18.85 13.46 13.17
CA LEU A 140 19.12 14.85 13.58
C LEU A 140 20.41 14.97 14.40
N ASP A 141 20.78 13.92 15.15
CA ASP A 141 22.05 13.88 15.87
C ASP A 141 23.22 13.60 14.90
N PRO A 142 24.22 14.48 14.79
CA PRO A 142 25.34 14.34 13.85
C PRO A 142 26.19 13.10 14.08
N GLY A 143 26.27 12.62 15.33
CA GLY A 143 27.01 11.40 15.70
C GLY A 143 26.30 10.15 15.20
N TRP A 144 24.99 10.06 15.46
CA TRP A 144 24.17 8.95 14.98
C TRP A 144 24.03 8.94 13.46
N ALA A 145 23.92 10.10 12.81
CA ALA A 145 23.79 10.19 11.35
C ALA A 145 24.94 9.52 10.57
N GLN A 146 26.10 9.32 11.18
CA GLN A 146 27.22 8.59 10.56
C GLN A 146 27.21 7.09 10.86
N LEU A 147 26.60 6.69 11.95
CA LEU A 147 26.61 5.29 12.44
C LEU A 147 25.28 4.56 12.19
N PHE A 148 24.25 5.27 11.80
CA PHE A 148 22.89 4.79 11.67
C PHE A 148 22.41 4.78 10.23
N THR A 149 21.58 3.82 9.89
CA THR A 149 20.81 3.82 8.63
C THR A 149 19.39 3.32 8.85
N ALA A 150 18.43 4.05 8.33
CA ALA A 150 17.02 3.61 8.25
C ALA A 150 16.76 2.90 6.92
N LEU A 151 16.24 1.69 6.98
CA LEU A 151 15.89 0.89 5.81
C LEU A 151 14.37 0.70 5.75
N ALA A 152 13.70 1.48 4.92
CA ALA A 152 12.29 1.29 4.63
C ALA A 152 12.12 0.05 3.74
N VAL A 153 11.67 -1.05 4.35
CA VAL A 153 11.43 -2.32 3.63
C VAL A 153 10.11 -2.20 2.85
N ARG A 154 10.21 -2.07 1.54
CA ARG A 154 9.07 -1.85 0.64
C ARG A 154 8.47 -3.18 0.13
N PRO A 155 7.26 -3.19 -0.44
CA PRO A 155 6.73 -4.34 -1.17
C PRO A 155 7.70 -4.83 -2.26
N LEU A 156 7.64 -6.12 -2.56
CA LEU A 156 8.38 -6.69 -3.70
C LEU A 156 7.85 -6.10 -5.01
N ASP A 157 8.73 -5.81 -5.94
CA ASP A 157 8.32 -5.46 -7.29
C ASP A 157 7.69 -6.67 -8.03
N ALA A 158 7.19 -6.43 -9.24
CA ALA A 158 6.54 -7.49 -10.03
C ALA A 158 7.49 -8.66 -10.31
N ALA A 159 8.74 -8.41 -10.67
CA ALA A 159 9.73 -9.45 -10.99
C ALA A 159 10.07 -10.29 -9.75
N GLN A 160 10.30 -9.64 -8.61
CA GLN A 160 10.57 -10.28 -7.33
C GLN A 160 9.36 -11.09 -6.84
N SER A 161 8.13 -10.56 -7.02
CA SER A 161 6.88 -11.26 -6.69
C SER A 161 6.71 -12.52 -7.53
N HIS A 162 6.94 -12.43 -8.84
CA HIS A 162 6.93 -13.59 -9.72
C HIS A 162 8.00 -14.63 -9.35
N ALA A 163 9.21 -14.19 -8.98
CA ALA A 163 10.28 -15.06 -8.52
C ALA A 163 9.91 -15.80 -7.23
N LEU A 164 9.30 -15.09 -6.26
CA LEU A 164 8.82 -15.70 -5.01
C LEU A 164 7.75 -16.77 -5.27
N LEU A 165 6.78 -16.49 -6.15
CA LEU A 165 5.75 -17.44 -6.54
C LEU A 165 6.32 -18.64 -7.30
N ALA A 166 7.32 -18.41 -8.17
CA ALA A 166 8.03 -19.47 -8.86
C ALA A 166 8.75 -20.41 -7.88
N ALA A 167 9.46 -19.86 -6.91
CA ALA A 167 10.13 -20.62 -5.85
C ALA A 167 9.15 -21.45 -4.98
N ARG A 168 7.85 -21.07 -4.98
CA ARG A 168 6.76 -21.81 -4.32
C ARG A 168 6.01 -22.78 -5.22
N GLY A 169 6.45 -22.95 -6.46
CA GLY A 169 5.86 -23.89 -7.42
C GLY A 169 4.56 -23.40 -8.07
N VAL A 170 4.23 -22.10 -7.98
CA VAL A 170 3.05 -21.56 -8.64
C VAL A 170 3.27 -21.50 -10.16
N PRO A 171 2.38 -22.08 -10.99
CA PRO A 171 2.46 -22.03 -12.45
C PRO A 171 2.49 -20.60 -12.99
N ALA A 172 3.22 -20.35 -14.07
CA ALA A 172 3.47 -19.01 -14.61
C ALA A 172 2.16 -18.26 -14.96
N GLU A 173 1.20 -18.97 -15.52
CA GLU A 173 -0.11 -18.47 -15.95
C GLU A 173 -0.99 -17.99 -14.78
N GLN A 174 -0.75 -18.48 -13.57
CA GLN A 174 -1.53 -18.11 -12.38
C GLN A 174 -0.89 -16.96 -11.57
N ARG A 175 0.41 -16.69 -11.76
CA ARG A 175 1.13 -15.72 -10.92
C ARG A 175 0.58 -14.32 -11.00
N GLY A 176 0.06 -13.90 -12.15
CA GLY A 176 -0.50 -12.56 -12.34
C GLY A 176 -1.65 -12.25 -11.37
N VAL A 177 -2.57 -13.19 -11.16
CA VAL A 177 -3.70 -13.03 -10.21
C VAL A 177 -3.20 -12.91 -8.77
N PHE A 178 -2.21 -13.72 -8.38
CA PHE A 178 -1.61 -13.64 -7.04
C PHE A 178 -0.87 -12.32 -6.80
N VAL A 179 -0.14 -11.82 -7.81
CA VAL A 179 0.58 -10.54 -7.72
C VAL A 179 -0.41 -9.38 -7.59
N ALA A 180 -1.48 -9.37 -8.39
CA ALA A 180 -2.53 -8.37 -8.31
C ALA A 180 -3.22 -8.34 -6.93
N PHE A 181 -3.53 -9.52 -6.37
CA PHE A 181 -4.11 -9.62 -5.01
C PHE A 181 -3.14 -9.17 -3.91
N ALA A 182 -1.87 -9.60 -3.98
CA ALA A 182 -0.91 -9.44 -2.89
C ALA A 182 -0.21 -8.08 -2.85
N GLY A 183 -0.27 -7.26 -3.92
CA GLY A 183 0.38 -5.94 -3.97
C GLY A 183 1.87 -5.97 -3.61
N GLY A 184 2.58 -7.07 -3.92
CA GLY A 184 4.00 -7.25 -3.59
C GLY A 184 4.29 -7.64 -2.13
N SER A 185 3.27 -7.90 -1.28
CA SER A 185 3.47 -8.39 0.08
C SER A 185 3.95 -9.84 0.08
N PRO A 186 5.17 -10.16 0.59
CA PRO A 186 5.67 -11.55 0.63
C PRO A 186 4.78 -12.50 1.43
N LEU A 187 4.14 -11.98 2.49
CA LEU A 187 3.21 -12.77 3.30
C LEU A 187 1.94 -13.09 2.51
N ALA A 188 1.34 -12.08 1.87
CA ALA A 188 0.14 -12.25 1.07
C ALA A 188 0.39 -13.20 -0.12
N LEU A 189 1.50 -13.02 -0.85
CA LEU A 189 1.94 -13.93 -1.92
C LEU A 189 2.10 -15.38 -1.42
N SER A 190 2.69 -15.52 -0.23
CA SER A 190 2.95 -16.83 0.36
C SER A 190 1.66 -17.54 0.80
N LEU A 191 0.73 -16.82 1.38
CA LEU A 191 -0.57 -17.35 1.79
C LEU A 191 -1.46 -17.63 0.58
N ALA A 192 -1.48 -16.73 -0.39
CA ALA A 192 -2.20 -16.96 -1.65
C ALA A 192 -1.68 -18.24 -2.35
N ALA A 193 -0.37 -18.42 -2.44
CA ALA A 193 0.25 -19.62 -3.02
C ALA A 193 -0.04 -20.92 -2.26
N SER A 194 -0.49 -20.85 -1.01
CA SER A 194 -0.86 -22.04 -0.23
C SER A 194 -2.30 -22.54 -0.51
N VAL A 195 -3.10 -21.76 -1.24
CA VAL A 195 -4.48 -22.10 -1.59
C VAL A 195 -4.51 -22.63 -3.02
N PRO A 196 -4.84 -23.92 -3.23
CA PRO A 196 -4.96 -24.47 -4.57
C PRO A 196 -6.12 -23.78 -5.32
N ALA A 197 -5.88 -23.40 -6.56
CA ALA A 197 -6.96 -22.97 -7.46
C ALA A 197 -7.85 -24.18 -7.77
N ALA A 198 -9.18 -24.00 -7.74
CA ALA A 198 -10.09 -25.00 -8.21
C ALA A 198 -9.93 -25.18 -9.74
N PRO A 199 -9.94 -26.41 -10.28
CA PRO A 199 -9.81 -26.63 -11.71
C PRO A 199 -10.89 -25.87 -12.50
N GLY A 200 -10.47 -24.97 -13.40
CA GLY A 200 -11.36 -24.23 -14.28
C GLY A 200 -12.08 -23.01 -13.68
N ALA A 201 -11.81 -22.68 -12.42
CA ALA A 201 -12.32 -21.45 -11.78
C ALA A 201 -11.21 -20.41 -11.60
N PRO A 202 -11.53 -19.11 -11.65
CA PRO A 202 -10.60 -18.07 -11.22
C PRO A 202 -10.19 -18.32 -9.76
N TRP A 203 -8.91 -18.04 -9.45
CA TRP A 203 -8.46 -18.15 -8.06
C TRP A 203 -9.07 -17.00 -7.24
N GLU A 204 -9.61 -17.34 -6.07
CA GLU A 204 -10.10 -16.40 -5.07
C GLU A 204 -9.54 -16.76 -3.69
N PRO A 205 -9.21 -15.77 -2.85
CA PRO A 205 -8.75 -16.05 -1.49
C PRO A 205 -9.89 -16.64 -0.65
N THR A 206 -9.60 -17.68 0.11
CA THR A 206 -10.57 -18.22 1.07
C THR A 206 -10.71 -17.29 2.29
N GLY A 207 -11.85 -17.37 2.98
CA GLY A 207 -12.10 -16.59 4.21
C GLY A 207 -11.03 -16.79 5.29
N ASP A 208 -10.48 -18.00 5.42
CA ASP A 208 -9.38 -18.28 6.36
C ASP A 208 -8.08 -17.58 5.98
N VAL A 209 -7.78 -17.48 4.69
CA VAL A 209 -6.60 -16.74 4.20
C VAL A 209 -6.78 -15.25 4.47
N LEU A 210 -7.96 -14.70 4.17
CA LEU A 210 -8.26 -13.28 4.44
C LEU A 210 -8.15 -12.97 5.92
N ARG A 211 -8.75 -13.78 6.79
CA ARG A 211 -8.67 -13.61 8.25
C ARG A 211 -7.21 -13.62 8.73
N THR A 212 -6.42 -14.61 8.31
CA THR A 212 -5.01 -14.72 8.69
C THR A 212 -4.19 -13.53 8.20
N LEU A 213 -4.49 -13.01 7.01
CA LEU A 213 -3.84 -11.81 6.48
C LEU A 213 -4.20 -10.57 7.29
N VAL A 214 -5.48 -10.36 7.60
CA VAL A 214 -5.92 -9.23 8.44
C VAL A 214 -5.22 -9.27 9.80
N GLU A 215 -5.26 -10.41 10.52
CA GLU A 215 -4.61 -10.56 11.81
C GLU A 215 -3.11 -10.24 11.77
N ARG A 216 -2.42 -10.70 10.73
CA ARG A 216 -0.96 -10.51 10.61
C ARG A 216 -0.54 -9.16 10.04
N LEU A 217 -1.31 -8.58 9.13
CA LEU A 217 -1.00 -7.28 8.53
C LEU A 217 -1.42 -6.13 9.45
N VAL A 218 -2.64 -6.21 10.00
CA VAL A 218 -3.24 -5.15 10.81
C VAL A 218 -2.78 -5.22 12.27
N GLY A 219 -2.75 -6.44 12.85
CA GLY A 219 -2.46 -6.62 14.27
C GLY A 219 -3.67 -6.33 15.16
N ASP A 220 -3.39 -6.04 16.45
CA ASP A 220 -4.43 -5.75 17.44
C ASP A 220 -5.05 -4.36 17.23
N LEU A 221 -6.37 -4.30 17.32
CA LEU A 221 -7.14 -3.07 17.15
C LEU A 221 -7.58 -2.52 18.53
N PRO A 222 -7.38 -1.20 18.78
CA PRO A 222 -7.75 -0.60 20.07
C PRO A 222 -9.26 -0.67 20.39
N GLY A 223 -10.13 -0.75 19.37
CA GLY A 223 -11.56 -0.84 19.58
C GLY A 223 -12.41 -0.84 18.30
N ALA A 224 -13.73 -0.86 18.49
CA ALA A 224 -14.68 -0.97 17.36
C ALA A 224 -14.63 0.22 16.39
N VAL A 225 -14.38 1.43 16.87
CA VAL A 225 -14.28 2.61 16.01
C VAL A 225 -13.06 2.54 15.09
N HIS A 226 -11.94 2.01 15.60
CA HIS A 226 -10.72 1.80 14.81
C HIS A 226 -10.93 0.76 13.70
N ARG A 227 -11.68 -0.32 14.00
CA ARG A 227 -12.09 -1.30 12.98
C ARG A 227 -12.93 -0.64 11.88
N ARG A 228 -13.93 0.17 12.27
CA ARG A 228 -14.76 0.91 11.31
C ARG A 228 -13.95 1.88 10.45
N ALA A 229 -12.96 2.54 11.03
CA ALA A 229 -12.07 3.42 10.28
C ALA A 229 -11.24 2.66 9.22
N LEU A 230 -10.76 1.45 9.53
CA LEU A 230 -10.09 0.60 8.54
C LEU A 230 -11.03 0.14 7.43
N GLU A 231 -12.30 -0.11 7.73
CA GLU A 231 -13.32 -0.45 6.73
C GLU A 231 -13.56 0.72 5.74
N VAL A 232 -13.48 1.97 6.22
CA VAL A 232 -13.52 3.18 5.38
C VAL A 232 -12.25 3.31 4.55
N VAL A 233 -11.07 3.18 5.18
CA VAL A 233 -9.77 3.27 4.52
C VAL A 233 -9.62 2.23 3.42
N ALA A 234 -10.14 1.03 3.60
CA ALA A 234 -10.09 -0.04 2.60
C ALA A 234 -10.88 0.29 1.33
N GLN A 235 -12.01 0.99 1.46
CA GLN A 235 -12.90 1.28 0.35
C GLN A 235 -12.63 2.64 -0.32
N ALA A 236 -12.19 3.65 0.44
CA ALA A 236 -11.92 4.99 -0.08
C ALA A 236 -10.61 5.04 -0.90
N TYR A 237 -10.56 5.87 -1.94
CA TYR A 237 -9.32 6.16 -2.69
C TYR A 237 -8.30 6.82 -1.77
N VAL A 238 -8.69 7.90 -1.13
CA VAL A 238 -7.93 8.65 -0.14
C VAL A 238 -8.81 8.93 1.05
N THR A 239 -8.27 8.77 2.25
CA THR A 239 -9.00 9.02 3.49
C THR A 239 -8.53 10.32 4.11
N ARG A 240 -9.48 11.24 4.31
CA ARG A 240 -9.28 12.50 5.03
C ARG A 240 -10.19 12.54 6.25
N GLU A 241 -9.87 13.39 7.18
CA GLU A 241 -10.69 13.58 8.40
C GLU A 241 -12.17 13.91 8.11
N PRO A 242 -12.51 14.81 7.14
CA PRO A 242 -13.91 15.05 6.76
C PRO A 242 -14.65 13.80 6.27
N LEU A 243 -13.98 12.90 5.54
CA LEU A 243 -14.57 11.64 5.11
C LEU A 243 -14.84 10.71 6.29
N LEU A 244 -13.88 10.55 7.19
CA LEU A 244 -14.07 9.75 8.41
C LEU A 244 -15.25 10.30 9.24
N ARG A 245 -15.32 11.61 9.40
CA ARG A 245 -16.41 12.28 10.12
C ARG A 245 -17.77 12.01 9.46
N ALA A 246 -17.85 12.11 8.16
CA ALA A 246 -19.08 11.84 7.41
C ALA A 246 -19.57 10.39 7.57
N VAL A 247 -18.64 9.42 7.67
CA VAL A 247 -18.98 7.99 7.74
C VAL A 247 -19.13 7.49 9.19
N LEU A 248 -18.24 7.93 10.09
CA LEU A 248 -18.17 7.43 11.48
C LEU A 248 -18.93 8.31 12.49
N GLY A 249 -19.18 9.58 12.16
CA GLY A 249 -19.66 10.61 13.07
C GLY A 249 -18.52 11.46 13.66
N ASP A 250 -18.88 12.49 14.42
CA ASP A 250 -17.92 13.47 14.94
C ASP A 250 -17.09 12.96 16.13
N GLU A 251 -17.60 11.97 16.88
CA GLU A 251 -16.94 11.50 18.10
C GLU A 251 -15.58 10.85 17.78
N GLU A 252 -14.50 11.43 18.34
CA GLU A 252 -13.11 10.93 18.29
C GLU A 252 -12.49 10.82 16.89
N THR A 253 -13.06 11.45 15.85
CA THR A 253 -12.54 11.35 14.47
C THR A 253 -11.09 11.81 14.36
N ASP A 254 -10.69 12.88 15.07
CA ASP A 254 -9.33 13.40 15.14
C ASP A 254 -8.34 12.38 15.73
N LYS A 255 -8.74 11.68 16.80
CA LYS A 255 -7.91 10.63 17.42
C LYS A 255 -7.76 9.42 16.49
N VAL A 256 -8.87 9.02 15.86
CA VAL A 256 -8.88 7.91 14.89
C VAL A 256 -8.03 8.23 13.67
N PHE A 257 -8.10 9.46 13.14
CA PHE A 257 -7.26 9.90 12.04
C PHE A 257 -5.77 9.90 12.43
N SER A 258 -5.45 10.41 13.62
CA SER A 258 -4.08 10.41 14.15
C SER A 258 -3.56 9.00 14.36
N TRP A 259 -4.39 8.07 14.82
CA TRP A 259 -4.06 6.65 14.94
C TRP A 259 -3.81 6.02 13.58
N LEU A 260 -4.71 6.21 12.60
CA LEU A 260 -4.51 5.70 11.23
C LEU A 260 -3.17 6.15 10.64
N ARG A 261 -2.81 7.42 10.84
CA ARG A 261 -1.55 8.00 10.34
C ARG A 261 -0.30 7.34 10.91
N GLN A 262 -0.39 6.74 12.10
CA GLN A 262 0.72 6.04 12.75
C GLN A 262 0.85 4.58 12.30
N LEU A 263 -0.15 4.03 11.59
CA LEU A 263 -0.09 2.65 11.16
C LEU A 263 0.96 2.46 10.06
N PRO A 264 1.81 1.43 10.18
CA PRO A 264 2.96 1.23 9.29
C PRO A 264 2.58 0.79 7.87
N TYR A 265 1.32 0.58 7.61
CA TYR A 265 0.75 0.21 6.31
C TYR A 265 -0.19 1.29 5.74
N ILE A 266 -0.20 2.45 6.38
CA ILE A 266 -0.89 3.66 5.90
C ILE A 266 0.17 4.69 5.53
N GLU A 267 0.14 5.13 4.30
CA GLU A 267 0.98 6.22 3.80
C GLU A 267 0.25 7.54 3.95
N ALA A 268 0.91 8.54 4.55
CA ALA A 268 0.41 9.89 4.64
C ALA A 268 0.99 10.74 3.50
N THR A 269 0.13 11.26 2.65
CA THR A 269 0.48 12.15 1.54
C THR A 269 -0.18 13.52 1.74
N PRO A 270 0.17 14.55 0.94
CA PRO A 270 -0.54 15.82 0.97
C PRO A 270 -2.03 15.70 0.70
N GLU A 271 -2.45 14.68 -0.07
CA GLU A 271 -3.83 14.42 -0.42
C GLU A 271 -4.62 13.75 0.72
N GLY A 272 -3.95 13.03 1.63
CA GLY A 272 -4.55 12.31 2.74
C GLY A 272 -3.89 10.96 3.02
N LEU A 273 -4.63 10.03 3.63
CA LEU A 273 -4.14 8.72 4.03
C LEU A 273 -4.47 7.66 2.97
N HIS A 274 -3.49 6.85 2.61
CA HIS A 274 -3.60 5.75 1.67
C HIS A 274 -3.12 4.45 2.31
N PRO A 275 -3.91 3.38 2.34
CA PRO A 275 -3.41 2.08 2.75
C PRO A 275 -2.57 1.46 1.63
N HIS A 276 -1.56 0.67 1.99
CA HIS A 276 -0.87 -0.17 1.01
C HIS A 276 -1.85 -1.12 0.32
N ASP A 277 -1.67 -1.35 -0.98
CA ASP A 277 -2.61 -2.10 -1.82
C ASP A 277 -2.96 -3.49 -1.26
N ALA A 278 -1.98 -4.25 -0.77
CA ALA A 278 -2.23 -5.56 -0.16
C ALA A 278 -3.12 -5.48 1.09
N VAL A 279 -2.97 -4.42 1.90
CA VAL A 279 -3.81 -4.21 3.09
C VAL A 279 -5.21 -3.79 2.66
N ARG A 280 -5.32 -2.89 1.70
CA ARG A 280 -6.58 -2.46 1.11
C ARG A 280 -7.38 -3.66 0.60
N ALA A 281 -6.78 -4.44 -0.29
CA ALA A 281 -7.42 -5.60 -0.90
C ALA A 281 -7.85 -6.64 0.14
N THR A 282 -7.00 -6.89 1.15
CA THR A 282 -7.29 -7.86 2.21
C THR A 282 -8.44 -7.40 3.10
N LEU A 283 -8.44 -6.14 3.55
CA LEU A 283 -9.49 -5.57 4.39
C LEU A 283 -10.83 -5.51 3.66
N GLU A 284 -10.81 -5.11 2.38
CA GLU A 284 -12.01 -5.04 1.55
C GLU A 284 -12.60 -6.43 1.30
N ALA A 285 -11.77 -7.41 0.96
CA ALA A 285 -12.19 -8.78 0.73
C ALA A 285 -12.71 -9.45 2.02
N ASP A 286 -12.04 -9.24 3.18
CA ASP A 286 -12.51 -9.72 4.48
C ASP A 286 -13.88 -9.16 4.82
N LEU A 287 -14.06 -7.83 4.70
CA LEU A 287 -15.32 -7.19 5.02
C LEU A 287 -16.46 -7.69 4.10
N ARG A 288 -16.20 -7.78 2.79
CA ARG A 288 -17.18 -8.27 1.81
C ARG A 288 -17.61 -9.71 2.08
N TRP A 289 -16.66 -10.56 2.49
CA TRP A 289 -16.94 -11.96 2.80
C TRP A 289 -17.65 -12.13 4.16
N ARG A 290 -17.19 -11.40 5.18
CA ARG A 290 -17.66 -11.54 6.56
C ARG A 290 -19.00 -10.87 6.83
N ASP A 291 -19.21 -9.69 6.24
CA ASP A 291 -20.35 -8.82 6.50
C ASP A 291 -20.68 -7.99 5.24
N PRO A 292 -21.31 -8.61 4.23
CA PRO A 292 -21.60 -7.93 2.96
C PRO A 292 -22.57 -6.74 3.14
N GLU A 293 -23.52 -6.82 4.08
CA GLU A 293 -24.45 -5.71 4.34
C GLU A 293 -23.71 -4.47 4.86
N ARG A 294 -22.77 -4.70 5.76
CA ARG A 294 -21.92 -3.62 6.27
C ARG A 294 -20.96 -3.08 5.22
N TYR A 295 -20.42 -3.94 4.36
CA TYR A 295 -19.63 -3.53 3.22
C TYR A 295 -20.38 -2.53 2.34
N ASP A 296 -21.64 -2.83 2.02
CA ASP A 296 -22.51 -1.98 1.21
C ASP A 296 -22.93 -0.69 1.95
N ASP A 297 -23.21 -0.73 3.26
CA ASP A 297 -23.53 0.44 4.07
C ASP A 297 -22.35 1.44 4.12
N VAL A 298 -21.14 0.96 4.42
CA VAL A 298 -19.93 1.80 4.44
C VAL A 298 -19.69 2.41 3.06
N ARG A 299 -19.82 1.63 2.01
CA ARG A 299 -19.67 2.08 0.62
C ARG A 299 -20.67 3.16 0.24
N ALA A 300 -21.94 2.98 0.60
CA ALA A 300 -23.00 3.96 0.35
C ALA A 300 -22.71 5.29 1.05
N ARG A 301 -22.25 5.26 2.30
CA ARG A 301 -21.86 6.48 3.06
C ARG A 301 -20.64 7.17 2.43
N ILE A 302 -19.61 6.42 2.02
CA ILE A 302 -18.46 7.00 1.31
C ILE A 302 -18.91 7.60 -0.02
N SER A 303 -19.80 6.93 -0.76
CA SER A 303 -20.34 7.43 -2.04
C SER A 303 -21.09 8.73 -1.86
N LEU A 304 -21.95 8.83 -0.85
CA LEU A 304 -22.69 10.05 -0.54
C LEU A 304 -21.75 11.21 -0.16
N ALA A 305 -20.77 10.94 0.70
CA ALA A 305 -19.75 11.92 1.08
C ALA A 305 -18.90 12.38 -0.14
N GLY A 306 -18.53 11.45 -1.02
CA GLY A 306 -17.83 11.74 -2.27
C GLY A 306 -18.65 12.62 -3.21
N LEU A 307 -19.93 12.31 -3.38
CA LEU A 307 -20.84 13.13 -4.18
C LEU A 307 -20.96 14.55 -3.63
N HIS A 308 -21.07 14.72 -2.31
CA HIS A 308 -21.07 16.04 -1.66
C HIS A 308 -19.73 16.76 -1.89
N ALA A 309 -18.61 16.05 -1.82
CA ALA A 309 -17.30 16.64 -2.09
C ALA A 309 -17.14 17.10 -3.57
N VAL A 310 -17.69 16.35 -4.53
CA VAL A 310 -17.73 16.74 -5.94
C VAL A 310 -18.57 18.01 -6.13
N ARG A 311 -19.76 18.07 -5.52
CA ARG A 311 -20.67 19.24 -5.62
C ARG A 311 -20.11 20.51 -4.97
N GLY A 312 -19.31 20.37 -3.92
CA GLY A 312 -18.69 21.48 -3.20
C GLY A 312 -17.29 21.85 -3.70
N ALA A 313 -16.75 21.14 -4.70
CA ALA A 313 -15.39 21.35 -5.16
C ALA A 313 -15.25 22.64 -5.99
N ALA A 314 -14.09 23.30 -5.84
CA ALA A 314 -13.69 24.34 -6.76
C ALA A 314 -13.46 23.72 -8.16
N GLU A 315 -13.65 24.52 -9.20
CA GLU A 315 -13.55 24.08 -10.61
C GLU A 315 -12.29 23.27 -10.92
N VAL A 316 -11.15 23.70 -10.40
CA VAL A 316 -9.85 23.05 -10.58
C VAL A 316 -9.76 21.66 -9.93
N ASP A 317 -10.57 21.38 -8.92
CA ASP A 317 -10.52 20.16 -8.13
C ASP A 317 -11.60 19.14 -8.50
N VAL A 318 -12.59 19.52 -9.32
CA VAL A 318 -13.74 18.65 -9.63
C VAL A 318 -13.30 17.32 -10.22
N LEU A 319 -12.37 17.31 -11.17
CA LEU A 319 -11.85 16.09 -11.80
C LEU A 319 -11.25 15.14 -10.77
N LEU A 320 -10.45 15.68 -9.86
CA LEU A 320 -9.83 14.90 -8.79
C LEU A 320 -10.89 14.28 -7.87
N ARG A 321 -11.92 15.06 -7.49
CA ARG A 321 -13.00 14.57 -6.61
C ARG A 321 -13.85 13.51 -7.30
N VAL A 322 -14.12 13.67 -8.58
CA VAL A 322 -14.81 12.64 -9.37
C VAL A 322 -13.99 11.36 -9.44
N ALA A 323 -12.69 11.44 -9.71
CA ALA A 323 -11.82 10.27 -9.74
C ALA A 323 -11.78 9.56 -8.36
N GLU A 324 -11.68 10.31 -7.26
CA GLU A 324 -11.76 9.77 -5.91
C GLU A 324 -13.09 9.05 -5.64
N TRP A 325 -14.18 9.64 -6.06
CA TRP A 325 -15.52 9.07 -5.91
C TRP A 325 -15.73 7.83 -6.77
N MET A 326 -15.33 7.86 -8.04
CA MET A 326 -15.44 6.75 -8.96
C MET A 326 -14.60 5.52 -8.56
N PHE A 327 -13.52 5.73 -7.81
CA PHE A 327 -12.70 4.62 -7.29
C PHE A 327 -13.52 3.57 -6.52
N LEU A 328 -14.63 3.96 -5.90
CA LEU A 328 -15.53 3.02 -5.22
C LEU A 328 -16.11 1.95 -6.16
N PHE A 329 -16.20 2.24 -7.45
CA PHE A 329 -16.83 1.39 -8.45
C PHE A 329 -15.83 0.53 -9.23
N ARG A 330 -14.53 0.58 -8.89
CA ARG A 330 -13.45 -0.12 -9.58
C ARG A 330 -13.65 -1.64 -9.73
N ASN A 331 -14.35 -2.27 -8.77
CA ASN A 331 -14.57 -3.73 -8.74
C ASN A 331 -15.95 -4.14 -9.29
N GLN A 332 -16.70 -3.24 -9.92
CA GLN A 332 -18.06 -3.51 -10.43
C GLN A 332 -18.15 -3.54 -11.97
N GLY A 333 -17.07 -3.94 -12.65
CA GLY A 333 -17.04 -4.03 -14.11
C GLY A 333 -16.87 -2.69 -14.82
N GLY A 334 -16.45 -1.66 -14.09
CA GLY A 334 -15.90 -0.44 -14.71
C GLY A 334 -14.52 -0.73 -15.31
N PRO A 335 -14.06 0.05 -16.27
CA PRO A 335 -12.76 -0.17 -16.88
C PRO A 335 -11.68 -0.05 -15.81
N ASP A 336 -11.06 -1.18 -15.45
CA ASP A 336 -9.92 -1.27 -14.52
C ASP A 336 -8.79 -0.30 -14.89
N ASP A 337 -8.70 0.05 -16.16
CA ASP A 337 -7.69 0.95 -16.71
C ASP A 337 -7.88 2.42 -16.32
N LEU A 338 -9.09 2.88 -16.00
CA LEU A 338 -9.35 4.28 -15.62
C LEU A 338 -8.66 4.69 -14.31
N TYR A 339 -8.40 3.73 -13.40
CA TYR A 339 -7.76 3.98 -12.11
C TYR A 339 -6.27 3.69 -12.12
N ASN A 340 -5.83 2.82 -13.02
CA ASN A 340 -4.43 2.45 -13.15
C ASN A 340 -3.60 3.50 -13.89
N TYR A 341 -4.21 4.43 -14.63
CA TYR A 341 -3.46 5.41 -15.43
C TYR A 341 -2.52 6.30 -14.61
N ARG A 342 -2.87 6.60 -13.34
CA ARG A 342 -2.02 7.41 -12.45
C ARG A 342 -0.84 6.64 -11.86
N THR A 343 -0.94 5.31 -11.81
CA THR A 343 0.12 4.43 -11.28
C THR A 343 1.02 3.86 -12.37
N HIS A 344 0.62 3.99 -13.64
CA HIS A 344 1.46 3.59 -14.77
C HIS A 344 2.37 4.75 -15.20
N PRO A 345 3.71 4.65 -14.97
CA PRO A 345 4.66 5.69 -15.34
C PRO A 345 4.76 5.94 -16.85
N HIS A 346 3.98 5.21 -17.64
CA HIS A 346 3.99 5.25 -19.10
C HIS A 346 2.72 5.81 -19.74
N ILE A 347 1.80 6.37 -18.95
CA ILE A 347 0.58 7.02 -19.48
C ILE A 347 0.66 8.53 -19.25
N GLU A 348 0.57 9.26 -20.34
CA GLU A 348 0.48 10.73 -20.35
C GLU A 348 -0.98 11.13 -20.41
N ASP A 349 -1.42 12.00 -19.51
CA ASP A 349 -2.74 12.63 -19.46
C ASP A 349 -2.61 14.07 -20.00
N THR A 350 -3.29 14.36 -21.11
CA THR A 350 -3.21 15.65 -21.79
C THR A 350 -4.60 16.19 -22.15
N PRO A 351 -4.78 17.52 -22.26
CA PRO A 351 -5.98 18.08 -22.89
C PRO A 351 -6.16 17.54 -24.30
N LEU A 352 -7.42 17.49 -24.73
CA LEU A 352 -7.77 17.15 -26.12
C LEU A 352 -7.13 18.13 -27.10
N ARG A 353 -6.46 17.59 -28.12
CA ARG A 353 -5.90 18.33 -29.23
C ARG A 353 -6.74 18.11 -30.48
N ALA A 354 -6.70 19.05 -31.45
CA ALA A 354 -7.44 18.88 -32.69
C ALA A 354 -7.07 17.61 -33.47
N GLU A 355 -5.81 17.16 -33.36
CA GLU A 355 -5.30 15.94 -33.96
C GLU A 355 -5.84 14.64 -33.31
N ASP A 356 -6.35 14.71 -32.08
CA ASP A 356 -6.88 13.59 -31.35
C ASP A 356 -8.34 13.26 -31.71
N VAL A 357 -9.09 14.25 -32.17
CA VAL A 357 -10.54 14.16 -32.42
C VAL A 357 -10.91 12.92 -33.26
N PRO A 358 -10.25 12.63 -34.39
CA PRO A 358 -10.59 11.45 -35.17
C PRO A 358 -10.40 10.14 -34.42
N GLY A 359 -9.36 10.08 -33.56
CA GLY A 359 -9.08 8.90 -32.71
C GLY A 359 -10.13 8.71 -31.63
N VAL A 360 -10.50 9.80 -30.95
CA VAL A 360 -11.53 9.82 -29.90
C VAL A 360 -12.90 9.39 -30.45
N LEU A 361 -13.30 9.92 -31.62
CA LEU A 361 -14.57 9.55 -32.25
C LEU A 361 -14.59 8.08 -32.68
N ARG A 362 -13.50 7.59 -33.24
CA ARG A 362 -13.40 6.18 -33.63
C ARG A 362 -13.50 5.26 -32.41
N MET A 363 -12.81 5.57 -31.28
CA MET A 363 -12.90 4.80 -30.04
C MET A 363 -14.33 4.77 -29.49
N ALA A 364 -15.05 5.91 -29.52
CA ALA A 364 -16.44 5.96 -29.11
C ALA A 364 -17.34 5.10 -30.00
N GLU A 365 -17.11 5.13 -31.32
CA GLU A 365 -17.86 4.32 -32.27
C GLU A 365 -17.60 2.82 -32.11
N GLU A 366 -16.32 2.43 -31.93
CA GLU A 366 -15.92 1.04 -31.73
C GLU A 366 -16.45 0.44 -30.41
N ALA A 367 -16.48 1.27 -29.34
CA ALA A 367 -16.92 0.82 -28.02
C ALA A 367 -18.44 0.74 -27.85
N GLU A 368 -19.17 1.76 -28.34
CA GLU A 368 -20.57 1.97 -28.02
C GLU A 368 -21.46 2.24 -29.26
N GLY A 369 -20.84 2.33 -30.43
CA GLY A 369 -21.54 2.51 -31.70
C GLY A 369 -21.68 3.95 -32.16
N PRO A 370 -22.29 4.17 -33.37
CA PRO A 370 -22.31 5.45 -34.04
C PRO A 370 -23.11 6.55 -33.33
N ALA A 371 -24.09 6.17 -32.51
CA ALA A 371 -24.84 7.15 -31.70
C ALA A 371 -23.99 7.81 -30.63
N SER A 372 -23.15 7.01 -29.92
CA SER A 372 -22.21 7.53 -28.94
C SER A 372 -21.11 8.38 -29.59
N ALA A 373 -20.62 7.97 -30.76
CA ALA A 373 -19.67 8.80 -31.52
C ALA A 373 -20.27 10.15 -31.92
N ALA A 374 -21.54 10.22 -32.30
CA ALA A 374 -22.24 11.46 -32.62
C ALA A 374 -22.39 12.37 -31.39
N ALA A 375 -22.77 11.82 -30.26
CA ALA A 375 -22.85 12.54 -28.98
C ALA A 375 -21.47 13.06 -28.53
N VAL A 376 -20.42 12.24 -28.62
CA VAL A 376 -19.04 12.67 -28.36
C VAL A 376 -18.62 13.79 -29.32
N ALA A 377 -18.95 13.70 -30.61
CA ALA A 377 -18.65 14.74 -31.59
C ALA A 377 -19.35 16.07 -31.27
N HIS A 378 -20.60 16.02 -30.78
CA HIS A 378 -21.31 17.18 -30.29
C HIS A 378 -20.56 17.86 -29.15
N TRP A 379 -20.20 17.09 -28.11
CA TRP A 379 -19.54 17.62 -26.93
C TRP A 379 -18.09 18.07 -27.16
N VAL A 380 -17.34 17.42 -28.04
CA VAL A 380 -16.02 17.90 -28.50
C VAL A 380 -16.09 19.30 -29.12
N ARG A 381 -17.17 19.61 -29.87
CA ARG A 381 -17.37 20.95 -30.40
C ARG A 381 -17.86 21.94 -29.35
N ARG A 382 -18.69 21.48 -28.41
CA ARG A 382 -19.39 22.30 -27.41
C ARG A 382 -18.53 22.66 -26.21
N GLN A 383 -17.76 21.68 -25.71
CA GLN A 383 -16.90 21.76 -24.51
C GLN A 383 -15.58 20.99 -24.72
N PRO A 384 -14.72 21.41 -25.66
CA PRO A 384 -13.47 20.66 -25.92
C PRO A 384 -12.55 20.61 -24.70
N GLU A 385 -12.60 21.60 -23.82
CA GLU A 385 -11.85 21.67 -22.57
C GLU A 385 -12.26 20.63 -21.53
N ALA A 386 -13.46 20.07 -21.66
CA ALA A 386 -13.94 18.99 -20.79
C ALA A 386 -13.28 17.65 -21.06
N PHE A 387 -12.56 17.52 -22.18
CA PHE A 387 -11.96 16.25 -22.61
C PHE A 387 -10.49 16.15 -22.20
N ARG A 388 -10.15 14.96 -21.66
CA ARG A 388 -8.78 14.53 -21.39
C ARG A 388 -8.47 13.31 -22.23
N VAL A 389 -7.26 13.26 -22.77
CA VAL A 389 -6.80 12.16 -23.64
C VAL A 389 -5.57 11.53 -23.01
N HIS A 390 -5.63 10.22 -22.87
CA HIS A 390 -4.55 9.41 -22.31
C HIS A 390 -3.77 8.74 -23.45
N ARG A 391 -2.43 8.71 -23.33
CA ARG A 391 -1.52 8.09 -24.28
C ARG A 391 -0.46 7.29 -23.56
N TYR A 392 0.02 6.24 -24.20
CA TYR A 392 1.26 5.62 -23.73
C TYR A 392 2.44 6.56 -24.02
N ALA A 393 3.38 6.67 -23.09
CA ALA A 393 4.57 7.50 -23.24
C ALA A 393 5.30 7.17 -24.56
N GLY A 394 5.56 8.21 -25.36
CA GLY A 394 6.16 8.07 -26.69
C GLY A 394 5.19 7.69 -27.82
N SER A 395 3.89 7.55 -27.57
CA SER A 395 2.86 7.34 -28.60
C SER A 395 2.14 8.65 -28.89
N SER A 396 1.90 8.96 -30.16
CA SER A 396 1.03 10.07 -30.58
C SER A 396 -0.45 9.68 -30.65
N ALA A 397 -0.76 8.36 -30.66
CA ALA A 397 -2.13 7.89 -30.77
C ALA A 397 -2.84 7.90 -29.41
N PRO A 398 -4.11 8.37 -29.34
CA PRO A 398 -4.94 8.21 -28.14
C PRO A 398 -5.13 6.74 -27.79
N ALA A 399 -4.96 6.40 -26.51
CA ALA A 399 -5.23 5.07 -25.97
C ALA A 399 -6.60 5.00 -25.26
N SER A 400 -7.01 6.12 -24.65
CA SER A 400 -8.33 6.29 -24.07
C SER A 400 -8.65 7.80 -23.96
N PHE A 401 -9.89 8.13 -23.64
CA PHE A 401 -10.29 9.49 -23.32
C PHE A 401 -11.34 9.50 -22.21
N MET A 402 -11.47 10.65 -21.55
CA MET A 402 -12.52 10.95 -20.57
C MET A 402 -13.04 12.35 -20.82
N ALA A 403 -14.34 12.56 -20.59
CA ALA A 403 -14.95 13.88 -20.63
C ALA A 403 -15.74 14.14 -19.35
N ILE A 404 -15.59 15.36 -18.79
CA ILE A 404 -16.42 15.84 -17.68
C ILE A 404 -17.15 17.08 -18.14
N LEU A 405 -18.41 16.87 -18.49
CA LEU A 405 -19.27 17.90 -19.05
C LEU A 405 -19.89 18.76 -17.94
N ARG A 406 -20.01 20.06 -18.20
CA ARG A 406 -20.78 20.99 -17.37
C ARG A 406 -22.17 21.11 -17.92
N LEU A 407 -23.15 20.84 -17.09
CA LEU A 407 -24.57 20.80 -17.45
C LEU A 407 -25.37 21.87 -16.69
N ASP A 408 -24.81 23.08 -16.50
CA ASP A 408 -25.45 24.16 -15.73
C ASP A 408 -26.74 24.69 -16.40
N ALA A 409 -26.76 24.71 -17.73
CA ALA A 409 -27.91 25.10 -18.51
C ALA A 409 -27.89 24.37 -19.86
N PRO A 410 -28.64 23.27 -20.03
CA PRO A 410 -28.65 22.55 -21.31
C PRO A 410 -29.35 23.39 -22.38
N LEU A 411 -28.72 23.44 -23.54
CA LEU A 411 -29.38 23.96 -24.70
C LEU A 411 -30.32 22.89 -25.30
N PRO A 412 -31.37 23.29 -26.03
CA PRO A 412 -32.25 22.33 -26.74
C PRO A 412 -31.46 21.36 -27.63
N GLU A 413 -30.38 21.84 -28.26
CA GLU A 413 -29.48 21.04 -29.10
C GLU A 413 -28.73 19.96 -28.30
N ASP A 414 -28.31 20.23 -27.06
CA ASP A 414 -27.63 19.27 -26.20
C ASP A 414 -28.53 18.06 -25.89
N ARG A 415 -29.82 18.31 -25.66
CA ARG A 415 -30.84 17.27 -25.49
C ARG A 415 -31.14 16.47 -26.76
N ALA A 416 -31.08 17.16 -27.93
CA ALA A 416 -31.37 16.50 -29.20
C ALA A 416 -30.23 15.58 -29.66
N GLU A 417 -28.98 15.96 -29.37
CA GLU A 417 -27.78 15.26 -29.84
C GLU A 417 -27.29 14.18 -28.82
N ASP A 418 -27.69 14.29 -27.56
CA ASP A 418 -27.27 13.33 -26.52
C ASP A 418 -28.48 12.84 -25.72
N PRO A 419 -28.96 11.61 -26.02
CA PRO A 419 -30.09 11.00 -25.32
C PRO A 419 -29.85 10.75 -23.82
N VAL A 420 -28.58 10.53 -23.40
CA VAL A 420 -28.24 10.32 -21.99
C VAL A 420 -28.39 11.62 -21.23
N ILE A 421 -27.90 12.71 -21.79
CA ILE A 421 -28.07 14.05 -21.20
C ILE A 421 -29.53 14.45 -21.17
N ALA A 422 -30.30 14.16 -22.20
CA ALA A 422 -31.76 14.39 -22.20
C ALA A 422 -32.43 13.69 -21.01
N ALA A 423 -32.14 12.39 -20.81
CA ALA A 423 -32.68 11.60 -19.70
C ALA A 423 -32.24 12.11 -18.32
N VAL A 424 -30.99 12.54 -18.18
CA VAL A 424 -30.49 13.15 -16.93
C VAL A 424 -31.24 14.44 -16.59
N TRP A 425 -31.47 15.29 -17.58
CA TRP A 425 -32.19 16.54 -17.36
C TRP A 425 -33.67 16.31 -17.05
N ASP A 426 -34.33 15.34 -17.70
CA ASP A 426 -35.72 14.98 -17.40
C ASP A 426 -35.83 14.52 -15.93
N LEU A 427 -34.85 13.78 -15.40
CA LEU A 427 -34.79 13.37 -13.99
C LEU A 427 -34.59 14.58 -13.06
N VAL A 428 -33.72 15.53 -13.43
CA VAL A 428 -33.45 16.72 -12.62
C VAL A 428 -34.69 17.62 -12.58
N GLU A 429 -35.38 17.83 -13.71
CA GLU A 429 -36.60 18.61 -13.77
C GLU A 429 -37.77 17.97 -13.04
N ALA A 430 -37.84 16.61 -13.03
CA ALA A 430 -38.86 15.90 -12.24
C ALA A 430 -38.61 15.94 -10.73
N ALA A 431 -37.37 16.22 -10.29
CA ALA A 431 -36.97 16.30 -8.89
C ALA A 431 -36.97 17.73 -8.32
N ALA A 432 -37.14 18.75 -9.16
CA ALA A 432 -37.17 20.17 -8.78
C ALA A 432 -38.61 20.64 -8.52
#